data_7e014bc2886ffb77df0c5584ee92b007
#
_entry.id   7e014bc2886ffb77df0c5584ee92b007
#
_cell.length_a   1.000
_cell.length_b   1.000
_cell.length_c   1.000
_cell.angle_alpha   90.00
_cell.angle_beta   90.00
_cell.angle_gamma   90.00
#
_symmetry.space_group_name_H-M   'P 1'
#
loop_
_entity.id
_entity.type
_entity.pdbx_description
1 polymer ?
#
loop_
_entity_poly.entity_id
_entity_poly.type
_entity_poly.pdbx_seq_one_letter_code
_entity_poly.pdbx_strand_id
1 'polypeptide(L)'
;MFYRLKFLCCIVFCVCCMGLLNAQNNLSLAERKALADRLKTHSLPYTVTRLPEKINSPFSEYNPILLSDSLFFFSSMRSEVDDDNELFFDTHWSSKIYQADYQSDNYQNIHALSTVINKGKYYHPNFCFNKAQDYMVFSRCYRTVNEELVCDLYESHKQKGKWGKAELLGSSINGKDFSSTQPFLAELENYSVLYFVSNRPNGQGDMDIWFSIYKNGTYEVPINAGSGINTAGNEVTPFYDVTKGILYFSSDEWYGIGGYDIFSSRGGLCSWTKPENMGVPVNSEENDIYFSVNQDGNSGYFSSNRPYDATHWEDTCCNDIYRWESLPKEKKQEEKSQDSVLMVIKDFFPLNLYFDNDQPDPKTIKDTTIARYSVLQSEYSRQKTQYFSQGANAEDKHWMEAFFDDSLSGCRVKVQRLMSFIEERLALGQRITLSIEGYASLLHNSDYNRHLSQRRIVSLLNELKAYKDGVLCPFIEKNQLVIKELPYGSSKAETIQGDAVHGRQAILQRKIIVWDIEVN
;
A
#
# COMPACT_ATOMS: atom_id res chain seq x y z
N MET A 1 6.94 51.37 -20.86
CA MET A 1 6.11 51.28 -19.66
C MET A 1 5.10 50.14 -19.73
N PHE A 2 5.41 49.06 -20.48
CA PHE A 2 4.49 47.92 -20.69
C PHE A 2 5.10 46.53 -20.34
N TYR A 3 6.25 46.49 -19.63
CA TYR A 3 6.95 45.25 -19.29
C TYR A 3 6.93 44.91 -17.79
N ARG A 4 6.32 45.71 -16.92
CA ARG A 4 6.25 45.47 -15.46
C ARG A 4 4.92 44.91 -14.95
N LEU A 5 3.90 44.72 -15.81
CA LEU A 5 2.59 44.24 -15.35
C LEU A 5 2.40 42.73 -15.59
N LYS A 6 3.25 42.06 -16.40
CA LYS A 6 3.15 40.61 -16.62
C LYS A 6 3.89 39.77 -15.57
N PHE A 7 4.79 40.36 -14.79
CA PHE A 7 5.54 39.62 -13.77
C PHE A 7 4.82 39.54 -12.42
N LEU A 8 3.82 40.42 -12.17
CA LEU A 8 3.07 40.41 -10.92
C LEU A 8 1.90 39.41 -10.94
N CYS A 9 1.34 39.08 -12.09
CA CYS A 9 0.29 38.07 -12.21
C CYS A 9 0.80 36.63 -12.05
N CYS A 10 2.04 36.31 -12.44
CA CYS A 10 2.60 34.97 -12.28
C CYS A 10 2.98 34.64 -10.82
N ILE A 11 3.34 35.66 -10.01
CA ILE A 11 3.70 35.44 -8.60
C ILE A 11 2.45 35.22 -7.73
N VAL A 12 1.35 35.89 -8.01
CA VAL A 12 0.09 35.72 -7.26
C VAL A 12 -0.60 34.39 -7.59
N PHE A 13 -0.46 33.88 -8.82
CA PHE A 13 -1.01 32.57 -9.21
C PHE A 13 -0.20 31.38 -8.64
N CYS A 14 1.12 31.55 -8.45
CA CYS A 14 1.98 30.51 -7.86
C CYS A 14 1.77 30.37 -6.33
N VAL A 15 1.42 31.46 -5.63
CA VAL A 15 1.16 31.44 -4.18
C VAL A 15 -0.22 30.84 -3.84
N CYS A 16 -1.21 30.96 -4.74
CA CYS A 16 -2.52 30.32 -4.54
C CYS A 16 -2.51 28.81 -4.86
N CYS A 17 -1.66 28.35 -5.79
CA CYS A 17 -1.52 26.90 -6.09
C CYS A 17 -0.70 26.15 -5.03
N MET A 18 0.25 26.80 -4.33
CA MET A 18 0.96 26.19 -3.19
C MET A 18 0.09 26.11 -1.91
N GLY A 19 -1.02 26.80 -1.83
CA GLY A 19 -1.92 26.77 -0.67
C GLY A 19 -2.91 25.60 -0.63
N LEU A 20 -3.08 24.84 -1.71
CA LEU A 20 -4.03 23.72 -1.80
C LEU A 20 -3.38 22.33 -1.75
N LEU A 21 -2.04 22.25 -1.86
CA LEU A 21 -1.28 21.00 -1.78
C LEU A 21 -0.81 20.64 -0.36
N ASN A 22 -1.06 21.49 0.66
CA ASN A 22 -0.57 21.30 2.03
C ASN A 22 -1.67 21.12 3.09
N ALA A 23 -2.80 20.52 2.77
CA ALA A 23 -3.86 20.29 3.77
C ALA A 23 -3.56 19.15 4.76
N GLN A 24 -2.48 18.38 4.56
CA GLN A 24 -2.11 17.27 5.47
C GLN A 24 -1.02 17.62 6.48
N ASN A 25 -0.26 18.70 6.31
CA ASN A 25 0.89 19.04 7.17
C ASN A 25 0.81 20.40 7.88
N ASN A 26 -0.37 20.85 8.29
CA ASN A 26 -0.55 22.14 8.96
C ASN A 26 -0.44 22.09 10.50
N LEU A 27 0.27 21.11 11.06
CA LEU A 27 0.58 21.17 12.49
C LEU A 27 1.74 22.15 12.75
N SER A 28 1.55 23.07 13.70
CA SER A 28 2.62 23.93 14.20
C SER A 28 3.76 23.09 14.81
N LEU A 29 4.95 23.66 14.90
CA LEU A 29 6.10 22.98 15.54
C LEU A 29 5.76 22.50 16.97
N ALA A 30 4.94 23.24 17.72
CA ALA A 30 4.49 22.86 19.04
C ALA A 30 3.57 21.63 19.03
N GLU A 31 2.66 21.54 18.06
CA GLU A 31 1.77 20.38 17.89
C GLU A 31 2.54 19.14 17.43
N ARG A 32 3.52 19.30 16.54
CA ARG A 32 4.43 18.21 16.13
C ARG A 32 5.19 17.65 17.33
N LYS A 33 5.78 18.54 18.15
CA LYS A 33 6.49 18.13 19.36
C LYS A 33 5.56 17.44 20.37
N ALA A 34 4.38 17.96 20.62
CA ALA A 34 3.40 17.36 21.52
C ALA A 34 2.95 15.95 21.04
N LEU A 35 2.84 15.75 19.71
CA LEU A 35 2.52 14.46 19.12
C LEU A 35 3.70 13.47 19.30
N ALA A 36 4.92 13.89 19.03
CA ALA A 36 6.13 13.07 19.26
C ALA A 36 6.27 12.68 20.73
N ASP A 37 6.09 13.62 21.66
CA ASP A 37 6.12 13.35 23.12
C ASP A 37 5.03 12.35 23.52
N ARG A 38 3.84 12.44 22.91
CA ARG A 38 2.76 11.47 23.15
C ARG A 38 3.09 10.08 22.59
N LEU A 39 3.68 10.00 21.39
CA LEU A 39 4.12 8.73 20.80
C LEU A 39 5.22 8.06 21.65
N LYS A 40 6.16 8.83 22.21
CA LYS A 40 7.21 8.34 23.12
C LYS A 40 6.65 7.79 24.44
N THR A 41 5.52 8.31 24.91
CA THR A 41 4.89 7.86 26.16
C THR A 41 3.90 6.72 25.98
N HIS A 42 3.42 6.49 24.75
CA HIS A 42 2.44 5.45 24.44
C HIS A 42 3.15 4.20 23.89
N SER A 43 3.60 3.33 24.79
CA SER A 43 4.23 2.07 24.41
C SER A 43 3.18 1.10 23.86
N LEU A 44 3.41 0.60 22.66
CA LEU A 44 2.63 -0.49 22.09
C LEU A 44 3.01 -1.84 22.73
N PRO A 45 2.13 -2.84 22.68
CA PRO A 45 2.35 -4.14 23.32
C PRO A 45 3.33 -5.01 22.51
N TYR A 46 4.52 -4.49 22.30
CA TYR A 46 5.62 -5.21 21.64
C TYR A 46 6.85 -5.27 22.55
N THR A 47 7.63 -6.35 22.40
CA THR A 47 9.02 -6.40 22.84
C THR A 47 9.92 -6.22 21.63
N VAL A 48 11.06 -5.56 21.81
CA VAL A 48 12.08 -5.36 20.77
C VAL A 48 13.41 -5.83 21.32
N THR A 49 14.08 -6.70 20.59
CA THR A 49 15.35 -7.31 20.97
C THR A 49 16.33 -7.19 19.81
N ARG A 50 17.54 -6.67 20.08
CA ARG A 50 18.63 -6.63 19.10
C ARG A 50 19.09 -8.06 18.78
N LEU A 51 19.32 -8.38 17.51
CA LEU A 51 19.88 -9.67 17.14
C LEU A 51 21.35 -9.80 17.58
N PRO A 52 21.86 -11.04 17.75
CA PRO A 52 23.22 -11.28 18.21
C PRO A 52 24.27 -10.78 17.20
N GLU A 53 25.51 -10.54 17.68
CA GLU A 53 26.63 -9.99 16.92
C GLU A 53 27.00 -10.79 15.66
N LYS A 54 26.70 -12.09 15.62
CA LYS A 54 26.91 -12.89 14.40
C LYS A 54 25.99 -12.43 13.23
N ILE A 55 24.84 -11.80 13.54
CA ILE A 55 23.98 -11.14 12.55
C ILE A 55 24.35 -9.67 12.48
N ASN A 56 24.41 -8.95 13.60
CA ASN A 56 24.77 -7.54 13.65
C ASN A 56 26.29 -7.42 13.78
N SER A 57 26.95 -7.02 12.70
CA SER A 57 28.38 -6.75 12.65
C SER A 57 28.67 -5.29 13.01
N PRO A 58 29.93 -4.85 13.07
CA PRO A 58 30.27 -3.42 13.20
C PRO A 58 29.86 -2.56 12.00
N PHE A 59 29.18 -3.11 11.00
CA PHE A 59 28.71 -2.44 9.80
C PHE A 59 27.18 -2.43 9.76
N SER A 60 26.60 -1.84 8.72
CA SER A 60 25.13 -1.81 8.59
C SER A 60 24.57 -3.14 8.10
N GLU A 61 23.56 -3.62 8.82
CA GLU A 61 22.69 -4.72 8.45
C GLU A 61 21.26 -4.24 8.26
N TYR A 62 20.61 -4.69 7.19
CA TYR A 62 19.26 -4.26 6.86
C TYR A 62 18.49 -5.25 5.99
N ASN A 63 17.20 -4.97 5.73
CA ASN A 63 16.28 -5.80 4.97
C ASN A 63 16.17 -7.24 5.49
N PRO A 64 15.88 -7.45 6.79
CA PRO A 64 15.76 -8.78 7.37
C PRO A 64 14.48 -9.48 6.92
N ILE A 65 14.61 -10.73 6.46
CA ILE A 65 13.48 -11.57 6.05
C ILE A 65 13.65 -12.98 6.62
N LEU A 66 12.73 -13.40 7.47
CA LEU A 66 12.57 -14.82 7.81
C LEU A 66 11.71 -15.47 6.72
N LEU A 67 12.36 -16.14 5.77
CA LEU A 67 11.69 -16.71 4.61
C LEU A 67 10.91 -17.98 4.94
N SER A 68 11.42 -18.76 5.91
CA SER A 68 10.79 -19.98 6.44
C SER A 68 11.30 -20.22 7.86
N ASP A 69 10.74 -21.21 8.55
CA ASP A 69 11.19 -21.62 9.89
C ASP A 69 12.66 -22.07 9.96
N SER A 70 13.35 -22.10 8.84
CA SER A 70 14.73 -22.55 8.74
C SER A 70 15.69 -21.63 7.98
N LEU A 71 15.19 -20.56 7.34
CA LEU A 71 15.99 -19.69 6.49
C LEU A 71 15.76 -18.21 6.79
N PHE A 72 16.83 -17.54 7.16
CA PHE A 72 16.87 -16.11 7.40
C PHE A 72 17.77 -15.41 6.39
N PHE A 73 17.31 -14.32 5.83
CA PHE A 73 18.07 -13.51 4.86
C PHE A 73 18.17 -12.07 5.35
N PHE A 74 19.28 -11.43 5.02
CA PHE A 74 19.51 -10.01 5.31
C PHE A 74 20.57 -9.45 4.38
N SER A 75 20.65 -8.14 4.29
CA SER A 75 21.75 -7.43 3.61
C SER A 75 22.72 -6.90 4.62
N SER A 76 24.00 -6.96 4.31
CA SER A 76 25.07 -6.47 5.17
C SER A 76 26.17 -5.79 4.36
N MET A 77 26.76 -4.75 4.96
CA MET A 77 27.94 -4.07 4.46
C MET A 77 29.24 -4.63 5.05
N ARG A 78 29.19 -5.78 5.76
CA ARG A 78 30.39 -6.43 6.32
C ARG A 78 31.39 -6.77 5.22
N SER A 79 32.67 -6.49 5.45
CA SER A 79 33.73 -6.96 4.59
C SER A 79 33.95 -8.47 4.83
N GLU A 80 34.14 -9.23 3.76
CA GLU A 80 34.73 -10.57 3.89
C GLU A 80 36.19 -10.34 4.27
N VAL A 81 36.64 -10.90 5.40
CA VAL A 81 38.05 -10.98 5.76
C VAL A 81 38.64 -12.04 4.84
N ASP A 82 39.47 -11.66 3.90
CA ASP A 82 40.33 -12.64 3.20
C ASP A 82 41.24 -13.32 4.24
N ASP A 83 41.57 -14.61 4.01
CA ASP A 83 42.36 -15.46 4.91
C ASP A 83 43.75 -14.89 5.29
N ASP A 84 44.17 -13.79 4.69
CA ASP A 84 45.48 -13.16 4.88
C ASP A 84 45.53 -12.03 5.94
N ASN A 85 44.49 -11.83 6.74
CA ASN A 85 44.43 -10.85 7.85
C ASN A 85 44.78 -9.39 7.49
N GLU A 86 44.80 -8.99 6.27
CA GLU A 86 44.89 -7.59 5.87
C GLU A 86 43.49 -7.02 5.76
N LEU A 87 43.15 -6.10 6.66
CA LEU A 87 42.02 -5.17 6.52
C LEU A 87 42.30 -4.32 5.27
N PHE A 88 41.94 -4.84 4.11
CA PHE A 88 41.83 -3.99 2.93
C PHE A 88 40.64 -3.05 3.20
N PHE A 89 40.96 -1.83 3.61
CA PHE A 89 40.07 -0.70 3.40
C PHE A 89 39.93 -0.50 1.89
N ASP A 90 39.24 -1.42 1.24
CA ASP A 90 38.79 -1.16 -0.10
C ASP A 90 37.82 0.03 0.02
N THR A 91 38.13 1.12 -0.63
CA THR A 91 37.36 2.36 -0.64
C THR A 91 35.97 2.18 -1.26
N HIS A 92 35.56 0.96 -1.56
CA HIS A 92 34.30 0.57 -2.16
C HIS A 92 33.51 -0.33 -1.22
N TRP A 93 32.86 0.27 -0.24
CA TRP A 93 31.89 -0.41 0.61
C TRP A 93 30.77 -0.96 -0.26
N SER A 94 30.64 -2.27 -0.35
CA SER A 94 29.58 -2.92 -1.12
C SER A 94 28.67 -3.72 -0.20
N SER A 95 27.37 -3.50 -0.27
CA SER A 95 26.43 -4.37 0.43
C SER A 95 26.21 -5.68 -0.34
N LYS A 96 26.08 -6.79 0.38
CA LYS A 96 25.78 -8.11 -0.13
C LYS A 96 24.56 -8.70 0.56
N ILE A 97 23.85 -9.59 -0.12
CA ILE A 97 22.77 -10.38 0.45
C ILE A 97 23.37 -11.62 1.08
N TYR A 98 23.04 -11.86 2.36
CA TYR A 98 23.46 -13.00 3.16
C TYR A 98 22.29 -13.92 3.45
N GLN A 99 22.60 -15.18 3.65
CA GLN A 99 21.70 -16.22 4.15
C GLN A 99 22.27 -16.80 5.44
N ALA A 100 21.37 -17.11 6.38
CA ALA A 100 21.67 -17.88 7.58
C ALA A 100 20.67 -19.03 7.72
N ASP A 101 21.12 -20.14 8.27
CA ASP A 101 20.23 -21.18 8.78
C ASP A 101 19.61 -20.67 10.08
N TYR A 102 18.29 -20.83 10.23
CA TYR A 102 17.53 -20.36 11.39
C TYR A 102 16.86 -21.54 12.09
N GLN A 103 16.99 -21.58 13.40
CA GLN A 103 16.26 -22.55 14.25
C GLN A 103 16.09 -21.97 15.65
N SER A 104 14.84 -21.71 16.05
CA SER A 104 14.52 -21.26 17.43
C SER A 104 15.43 -20.12 17.91
N ASP A 105 15.47 -19.01 17.16
CA ASP A 105 16.29 -17.82 17.41
C ASP A 105 17.82 -18.04 17.36
N ASN A 106 18.24 -19.17 16.88
CA ASN A 106 19.65 -19.44 16.63
C ASN A 106 19.94 -19.32 15.12
N TYR A 107 20.91 -18.48 14.78
CA TYR A 107 21.37 -18.23 13.41
C TYR A 107 22.72 -18.92 13.21
N GLN A 108 22.85 -19.75 12.20
CA GLN A 108 24.06 -20.53 11.89
C GLN A 108 24.39 -20.47 10.41
N ASN A 109 25.58 -20.93 10.02
CA ASN A 109 26.03 -21.06 8.63
C ASN A 109 25.80 -19.77 7.81
N ILE A 110 26.16 -18.61 8.39
CA ILE A 110 25.97 -17.30 7.76
C ILE A 110 26.96 -17.17 6.60
N HIS A 111 26.44 -16.95 5.41
CA HIS A 111 27.26 -16.79 4.21
C HIS A 111 26.59 -15.88 3.18
N ALA A 112 27.40 -15.20 2.37
CA ALA A 112 26.91 -14.40 1.27
C ALA A 112 26.33 -15.28 0.16
N LEU A 113 25.26 -14.83 -0.49
CA LEU A 113 24.76 -15.50 -1.70
C LEU A 113 25.83 -15.47 -2.79
N SER A 114 25.71 -16.42 -3.73
CA SER A 114 26.69 -16.56 -4.83
C SER A 114 26.84 -15.29 -5.66
N THR A 115 27.96 -15.18 -6.37
CA THR A 115 28.29 -14.04 -7.25
C THR A 115 27.34 -13.88 -8.45
N VAL A 116 26.46 -14.84 -8.69
CA VAL A 116 25.34 -14.70 -9.65
C VAL A 116 24.37 -13.61 -9.18
N ILE A 117 24.12 -13.53 -7.88
CA ILE A 117 23.32 -12.51 -7.23
C ILE A 117 24.21 -11.35 -6.78
N ASN A 118 25.17 -11.60 -5.88
CA ASN A 118 26.13 -10.62 -5.35
C ASN A 118 27.26 -10.36 -6.35
N LYS A 119 26.95 -9.61 -7.40
CA LYS A 119 27.94 -9.34 -8.45
C LYS A 119 28.94 -8.27 -8.03
N GLY A 120 30.18 -8.63 -7.85
CA GLY A 120 31.42 -7.91 -7.51
C GLY A 120 31.31 -6.43 -7.16
N LYS A 121 31.29 -5.54 -8.08
CA LYS A 121 31.36 -4.07 -7.89
C LYS A 121 30.03 -3.36 -7.69
N TYR A 122 28.93 -4.08 -7.46
CA TYR A 122 27.61 -3.51 -7.26
C TYR A 122 27.19 -3.63 -5.80
N TYR A 123 26.36 -2.69 -5.35
CA TYR A 123 25.67 -2.79 -4.08
C TYR A 123 24.37 -3.61 -4.28
N HIS A 124 24.06 -4.50 -3.35
CA HIS A 124 22.86 -5.33 -3.37
C HIS A 124 22.07 -5.09 -2.07
N PRO A 125 21.44 -3.90 -1.93
CA PRO A 125 20.90 -3.50 -0.64
C PRO A 125 19.60 -4.20 -0.27
N ASN A 126 18.78 -4.62 -1.25
CA ASN A 126 17.40 -5.00 -0.99
C ASN A 126 16.98 -6.14 -1.88
N PHE A 127 16.06 -6.96 -1.35
CA PHE A 127 15.53 -8.12 -2.06
C PHE A 127 14.19 -8.53 -1.47
N CYS A 128 13.41 -9.30 -2.23
CA CYS A 128 12.22 -10.02 -1.78
C CYS A 128 12.09 -11.34 -2.53
N PHE A 129 11.25 -12.22 -2.00
CA PHE A 129 10.97 -13.54 -2.57
C PHE A 129 9.49 -13.73 -2.82
N ASN A 130 9.14 -14.64 -3.73
CA ASN A 130 7.80 -15.20 -3.81
C ASN A 130 7.58 -16.26 -2.71
N LYS A 131 6.32 -16.63 -2.45
CA LYS A 131 5.97 -17.67 -1.45
C LYS A 131 6.57 -19.05 -1.75
N ALA A 132 6.76 -19.37 -3.03
CA ALA A 132 7.39 -20.63 -3.46
C ALA A 132 8.90 -20.65 -3.23
N GLN A 133 9.52 -19.51 -2.90
CA GLN A 133 10.96 -19.36 -2.64
C GLN A 133 11.86 -19.72 -3.83
N ASP A 134 11.32 -19.64 -5.04
CA ASP A 134 12.01 -19.96 -6.28
C ASP A 134 12.16 -18.76 -7.23
N TYR A 135 11.62 -17.61 -6.86
CA TYR A 135 11.73 -16.33 -7.55
C TYR A 135 12.14 -15.22 -6.57
N MET A 136 13.09 -14.41 -6.98
CA MET A 136 13.61 -13.28 -6.21
C MET A 136 13.66 -12.04 -7.08
N VAL A 137 13.22 -10.91 -6.52
CA VAL A 137 13.49 -9.57 -7.06
C VAL A 137 14.44 -8.87 -6.11
N PHE A 138 15.45 -8.19 -6.64
CA PHE A 138 16.47 -7.53 -5.83
C PHE A 138 17.04 -6.28 -6.51
N SER A 139 17.51 -5.35 -5.68
CA SER A 139 18.18 -4.15 -6.15
C SER A 139 19.65 -4.42 -6.47
N ARG A 140 20.11 -3.85 -7.57
CA ARG A 140 21.52 -3.75 -7.89
C ARG A 140 21.84 -2.30 -8.16
N CYS A 141 22.70 -1.72 -7.30
CA CYS A 141 23.03 -0.31 -7.35
C CYS A 141 24.48 -0.11 -7.75
N TYR A 142 24.77 1.01 -8.39
CA TYR A 142 26.11 1.41 -8.81
C TYR A 142 26.26 2.93 -8.71
N ARG A 143 27.51 3.39 -8.57
CA ARG A 143 27.79 4.82 -8.65
C ARG A 143 28.01 5.24 -10.09
N THR A 144 27.39 6.34 -10.45
CA THR A 144 27.61 7.01 -11.73
C THR A 144 28.96 7.72 -11.73
N VAL A 145 29.37 8.28 -12.88
CA VAL A 145 30.56 9.12 -12.98
C VAL A 145 30.48 10.40 -12.13
N ASN A 146 29.29 10.81 -11.75
CA ASN A 146 29.04 11.95 -10.86
C ASN A 146 28.92 11.54 -9.39
N GLU A 147 29.31 10.32 -9.02
CA GLU A 147 29.21 9.72 -7.67
C GLU A 147 27.77 9.54 -7.16
N GLU A 148 26.75 9.70 -8.00
CA GLU A 148 25.36 9.45 -7.65
C GLU A 148 25.10 7.94 -7.59
N LEU A 149 24.39 7.49 -6.56
CA LEU A 149 23.97 6.09 -6.44
C LEU A 149 22.68 5.86 -7.21
N VAL A 150 22.73 5.02 -8.23
CA VAL A 150 21.58 4.63 -9.05
C VAL A 150 21.32 3.14 -8.86
N CYS A 151 20.06 2.80 -8.71
CA CYS A 151 19.60 1.42 -8.48
C CYS A 151 18.63 0.97 -9.56
N ASP A 152 18.80 -0.27 -9.99
CA ASP A 152 17.86 -0.99 -10.85
C ASP A 152 17.39 -2.27 -10.18
N LEU A 153 16.16 -2.68 -10.48
CA LEU A 153 15.59 -3.95 -10.03
C LEU A 153 15.92 -5.06 -11.02
N TYR A 154 16.41 -6.16 -10.47
CA TYR A 154 16.73 -7.40 -11.16
C TYR A 154 15.87 -8.53 -10.62
N GLU A 155 15.68 -9.55 -11.43
CA GLU A 155 15.03 -10.79 -11.02
C GLU A 155 15.96 -12.00 -11.21
N SER A 156 15.72 -13.05 -10.44
CA SER A 156 16.36 -14.35 -10.62
C SER A 156 15.40 -15.48 -10.24
N HIS A 157 15.48 -16.57 -11.00
CA HIS A 157 14.73 -17.81 -10.74
C HIS A 157 15.64 -18.91 -10.23
N LYS A 158 15.15 -19.68 -9.26
CA LYS A 158 15.87 -20.86 -8.75
C LYS A 158 15.71 -22.03 -9.70
N GLN A 159 16.82 -22.63 -10.07
CA GLN A 159 16.87 -23.83 -10.90
C GLN A 159 17.66 -24.91 -10.18
N LYS A 160 17.05 -26.07 -9.94
CA LYS A 160 17.69 -27.19 -9.20
C LYS A 160 18.31 -26.75 -7.86
N GLY A 161 17.61 -25.88 -7.13
CA GLY A 161 18.02 -25.37 -5.82
C GLY A 161 19.06 -24.24 -5.83
N LYS A 162 19.50 -23.76 -7.01
CA LYS A 162 20.48 -22.67 -7.15
C LYS A 162 19.85 -21.49 -7.88
N TRP A 163 20.21 -20.27 -7.48
CA TRP A 163 19.81 -19.06 -8.18
C TRP A 163 20.42 -19.01 -9.57
N GLY A 164 19.58 -18.74 -10.56
CA GLY A 164 19.96 -18.57 -11.95
C GLY A 164 20.55 -17.20 -12.26
N LYS A 165 20.79 -16.94 -13.54
CA LYS A 165 21.28 -15.63 -14.02
C LYS A 165 20.33 -14.53 -13.59
N ALA A 166 20.90 -13.43 -13.06
CA ALA A 166 20.15 -12.20 -12.79
C ALA A 166 19.78 -11.48 -14.09
N GLU A 167 18.52 -11.17 -14.26
CA GLU A 167 17.97 -10.45 -15.42
C GLU A 167 17.41 -9.10 -14.99
N LEU A 168 17.67 -8.05 -15.78
CA LEU A 168 17.16 -6.70 -15.52
C LEU A 168 15.65 -6.69 -15.78
N LEU A 169 14.86 -6.17 -14.84
CA LEU A 169 13.43 -5.95 -15.08
C LEU A 169 13.22 -4.92 -16.20
N GLY A 170 12.09 -5.03 -16.87
CA GLY A 170 11.78 -4.22 -18.05
C GLY A 170 11.79 -2.70 -17.81
N SER A 171 11.78 -1.94 -18.91
CA SER A 171 11.86 -0.47 -18.91
C SER A 171 10.63 0.23 -18.29
N SER A 172 9.55 -0.48 -18.00
CA SER A 172 8.44 0.06 -17.19
C SER A 172 8.84 0.19 -15.73
N ILE A 173 9.65 -0.73 -15.21
CA ILE A 173 10.13 -0.74 -13.82
C ILE A 173 11.41 0.07 -13.68
N ASN A 174 12.39 -0.12 -14.55
CA ASN A 174 13.69 0.57 -14.51
C ASN A 174 13.74 1.70 -15.53
N GLY A 175 14.52 2.72 -15.28
CA GLY A 175 14.71 3.84 -16.21
C GLY A 175 16.12 4.42 -16.14
N LYS A 176 16.49 5.22 -17.13
CA LYS A 176 17.85 5.81 -17.21
C LYS A 176 18.06 6.96 -16.25
N ASP A 177 16.97 7.69 -15.93
CA ASP A 177 17.03 8.98 -15.26
C ASP A 177 16.45 8.91 -13.83
N PHE A 178 16.22 7.71 -13.31
CA PHE A 178 15.70 7.48 -11.96
C PHE A 178 16.13 6.12 -11.42
N SER A 179 16.10 5.98 -10.11
CA SER A 179 16.33 4.72 -9.41
C SER A 179 15.03 3.96 -9.18
N SER A 180 15.10 2.62 -9.20
CA SER A 180 14.09 1.71 -8.69
C SER A 180 14.75 0.73 -7.73
N THR A 181 14.26 0.67 -6.50
CA THR A 181 14.90 -0.05 -5.40
C THR A 181 13.89 -0.57 -4.38
N GLN A 182 14.34 -1.28 -3.36
CA GLN A 182 13.56 -1.73 -2.20
C GLN A 182 12.28 -2.48 -2.62
N PRO A 183 12.41 -3.58 -3.37
CA PRO A 183 11.28 -4.34 -3.86
C PRO A 183 10.61 -5.12 -2.73
N PHE A 184 9.29 -5.23 -2.79
CA PHE A 184 8.49 -6.18 -2.02
C PHE A 184 7.43 -6.82 -2.92
N LEU A 185 7.37 -8.15 -2.95
CA LEU A 185 6.42 -8.91 -3.77
C LEU A 185 5.25 -9.41 -2.90
N ALA A 186 4.07 -8.86 -3.14
CA ALA A 186 2.83 -9.30 -2.54
C ALA A 186 2.09 -10.25 -3.49
N GLU A 187 1.93 -11.52 -3.08
CA GLU A 187 1.20 -12.52 -3.87
C GLU A 187 -0.26 -12.59 -3.42
N LEU A 188 -1.15 -12.16 -4.28
CA LEU A 188 -2.60 -12.22 -4.13
C LEU A 188 -3.13 -13.45 -4.87
N GLU A 189 -4.40 -13.78 -4.68
CA GLU A 189 -5.00 -15.02 -5.21
C GLU A 189 -4.87 -15.18 -6.74
N ASN A 190 -4.99 -14.08 -7.51
CA ASN A 190 -5.04 -14.13 -8.98
C ASN A 190 -3.92 -13.34 -9.69
N TYR A 191 -3.09 -12.62 -8.95
CA TYR A 191 -1.98 -11.81 -9.47
C TYR A 191 -1.01 -11.45 -8.35
N SER A 192 0.19 -11.02 -8.71
CA SER A 192 1.15 -10.49 -7.74
C SER A 192 1.31 -8.98 -7.94
N VAL A 193 1.67 -8.29 -6.87
CA VAL A 193 1.95 -6.86 -6.86
C VAL A 193 3.38 -6.66 -6.40
N LEU A 194 4.21 -6.06 -7.24
CA LEU A 194 5.53 -5.60 -6.86
C LEU A 194 5.41 -4.18 -6.34
N TYR A 195 5.55 -3.99 -5.03
CA TYR A 195 5.80 -2.68 -4.41
C TYR A 195 7.30 -2.39 -4.49
N PHE A 196 7.65 -1.16 -4.74
CA PHE A 196 9.05 -0.73 -4.80
C PHE A 196 9.16 0.78 -4.61
N VAL A 197 10.37 1.25 -4.36
CA VAL A 197 10.67 2.67 -4.15
C VAL A 197 11.34 3.24 -5.40
N SER A 198 10.94 4.45 -5.80
CA SER A 198 11.52 5.10 -6.96
C SER A 198 11.36 6.63 -6.91
N ASN A 199 12.39 7.34 -7.36
CA ASN A 199 12.37 8.79 -7.59
C ASN A 199 12.01 9.15 -9.04
N ARG A 200 11.20 8.30 -9.69
CA ARG A 200 10.73 8.54 -11.05
C ARG A 200 9.85 9.78 -11.15
N PRO A 201 9.78 10.43 -12.34
CA PRO A 201 8.91 11.58 -12.55
C PRO A 201 7.44 11.29 -12.21
N ASN A 202 6.73 12.36 -11.81
CA ASN A 202 5.32 12.33 -11.38
C ASN A 202 5.08 11.62 -10.04
N GLY A 203 6.07 11.57 -9.16
CA GLY A 203 5.94 11.24 -7.75
C GLY A 203 5.35 12.40 -6.93
N GLN A 204 5.23 12.19 -5.63
CA GLN A 204 4.80 13.19 -4.65
C GLN A 204 6.00 13.90 -4.01
N GLY A 205 7.11 13.17 -3.81
CA GLY A 205 8.34 13.61 -3.17
C GLY A 205 9.62 13.14 -3.88
N ASP A 206 10.66 12.94 -3.09
CA ASP A 206 11.95 12.47 -3.61
C ASP A 206 11.92 10.97 -3.90
N MET A 207 11.71 10.15 -2.87
CA MET A 207 11.56 8.70 -2.98
C MET A 207 10.14 8.30 -2.60
N ASP A 208 9.38 7.84 -3.55
CA ASP A 208 7.99 7.41 -3.38
C ASP A 208 7.85 5.89 -3.45
N ILE A 209 6.82 5.37 -2.80
CA ILE A 209 6.37 4.00 -2.99
C ILE A 209 5.49 3.93 -4.24
N TRP A 210 5.87 3.04 -5.14
CA TRP A 210 5.18 2.69 -6.37
C TRP A 210 4.78 1.22 -6.33
N PHE A 211 3.82 0.83 -7.15
CA PHE A 211 3.50 -0.58 -7.33
C PHE A 211 3.25 -0.90 -8.80
N SER A 212 3.54 -2.14 -9.18
CA SER A 212 3.23 -2.70 -10.50
C SER A 212 2.57 -4.07 -10.35
N ILE A 213 1.54 -4.31 -11.14
CA ILE A 213 0.84 -5.60 -11.15
C ILE A 213 1.61 -6.55 -12.07
N TYR A 214 1.96 -7.74 -11.54
CA TYR A 214 2.53 -8.84 -12.32
C TYR A 214 1.44 -9.79 -12.76
N LYS A 215 1.23 -9.89 -14.05
CA LYS A 215 0.21 -10.73 -14.64
C LYS A 215 0.66 -11.24 -16.01
N ASN A 216 0.37 -12.52 -16.31
CA ASN A 216 0.73 -13.15 -17.59
C ASN A 216 2.23 -13.07 -17.94
N GLY A 217 3.11 -13.13 -16.93
CA GLY A 217 4.56 -13.10 -17.12
C GLY A 217 5.18 -11.73 -17.33
N THR A 218 4.42 -10.63 -17.13
CA THR A 218 4.93 -9.27 -17.30
C THR A 218 4.46 -8.33 -16.19
N TYR A 219 5.27 -7.31 -15.92
CA TYR A 219 4.92 -6.19 -15.06
C TYR A 219 4.17 -5.10 -15.85
N GLU A 220 3.02 -4.68 -15.35
CA GLU A 220 2.28 -3.54 -15.90
C GLU A 220 3.02 -2.22 -15.61
N VAL A 221 2.54 -1.12 -16.22
CA VAL A 221 3.08 0.23 -15.94
C VAL A 221 2.89 0.55 -14.45
N PRO A 222 3.96 0.97 -13.74
CA PRO A 222 3.86 1.29 -12.33
C PRO A 222 2.94 2.47 -12.03
N ILE A 223 2.27 2.38 -10.91
CA ILE A 223 1.36 3.39 -10.39
C ILE A 223 1.91 3.87 -9.03
N ASN A 224 1.90 5.19 -8.81
CA ASN A 224 2.25 5.77 -7.52
C ASN A 224 1.23 5.36 -6.45
N ALA A 225 1.66 5.03 -5.23
CA ALA A 225 0.76 4.64 -4.15
C ALA A 225 -0.17 5.79 -3.70
N GLY A 226 0.07 7.00 -4.20
CA GLY A 226 -0.75 8.19 -3.97
C GLY A 226 -0.44 8.92 -2.66
N SER A 227 -1.03 10.11 -2.50
CA SER A 227 -0.80 11.00 -1.36
C SER A 227 -1.33 10.46 -0.01
N GLY A 228 -2.04 9.33 -0.02
CA GLY A 228 -2.41 8.60 1.19
C GLY A 228 -1.23 7.87 1.84
N ILE A 229 -0.17 7.63 1.09
CA ILE A 229 1.09 7.01 1.53
C ILE A 229 2.25 7.98 1.32
N ASN A 230 2.43 8.47 0.09
CA ASN A 230 3.57 9.30 -0.31
C ASN A 230 3.35 10.76 0.07
N THR A 231 4.44 11.41 0.47
CA THR A 231 4.50 12.82 0.91
C THR A 231 5.47 13.62 0.02
N ALA A 232 5.86 14.81 0.45
CA ALA A 232 6.92 15.57 -0.21
C ALA A 232 8.35 15.10 0.18
N GLY A 233 8.46 14.24 1.19
CA GLY A 233 9.70 13.62 1.65
C GLY A 233 9.98 12.27 0.99
N ASN A 234 10.46 11.34 1.78
CA ASN A 234 10.79 9.99 1.35
C ASN A 234 9.90 8.96 2.03
N GLU A 235 9.28 8.10 1.25
CA GLU A 235 8.61 6.90 1.70
C GLU A 235 9.34 5.67 1.18
N VAL A 236 9.84 4.85 2.10
CA VAL A 236 10.81 3.78 1.80
C VAL A 236 10.43 2.45 2.46
N THR A 237 11.11 1.39 2.05
CA THR A 237 11.05 0.05 2.66
C THR A 237 9.64 -0.54 2.79
N PRO A 238 8.85 -0.60 1.70
CA PRO A 238 7.50 -1.13 1.74
C PRO A 238 7.46 -2.62 2.08
N PHE A 239 6.54 -3.01 2.97
CA PHE A 239 6.18 -4.40 3.27
C PHE A 239 4.66 -4.51 3.34
N TYR A 240 4.04 -5.36 2.54
CA TYR A 240 2.59 -5.54 2.51
C TYR A 240 2.17 -6.87 3.12
N ASP A 241 1.55 -6.81 4.30
CA ASP A 241 0.90 -7.99 4.91
C ASP A 241 -0.41 -8.29 4.16
N VAL A 242 -0.33 -9.25 3.24
CA VAL A 242 -1.47 -9.68 2.42
C VAL A 242 -2.62 -10.21 3.27
N THR A 243 -2.32 -10.85 4.42
CA THR A 243 -3.30 -11.45 5.32
C THR A 243 -4.15 -10.39 6.01
N LYS A 244 -3.50 -9.32 6.48
CA LYS A 244 -4.16 -8.23 7.21
C LYS A 244 -4.56 -7.05 6.32
N GLY A 245 -4.07 -7.00 5.07
CA GLY A 245 -4.25 -5.88 4.16
C GLY A 245 -3.62 -4.60 4.70
N ILE A 246 -2.39 -4.70 5.23
CA ILE A 246 -1.65 -3.58 5.82
C ILE A 246 -0.34 -3.39 5.05
N LEU A 247 -0.10 -2.16 4.60
CA LEU A 247 1.21 -1.72 4.15
C LEU A 247 1.96 -1.13 5.34
N TYR A 248 3.14 -1.66 5.61
CA TYR A 248 4.14 -1.06 6.49
C TYR A 248 5.19 -0.38 5.62
N PHE A 249 5.65 0.78 6.03
CA PHE A 249 6.67 1.55 5.32
C PHE A 249 7.34 2.52 6.28
N SER A 250 8.46 3.07 5.89
CA SER A 250 9.15 4.10 6.67
C SER A 250 9.09 5.44 5.95
N SER A 251 8.93 6.52 6.70
CA SER A 251 8.89 7.88 6.17
C SER A 251 9.64 8.86 7.07
N ASP A 252 10.27 9.86 6.44
CA ASP A 252 10.94 10.98 7.10
C ASP A 252 10.08 12.26 7.17
N GLU A 253 8.89 12.27 6.54
CA GLU A 253 8.01 13.44 6.51
C GLU A 253 6.69 13.22 7.28
N TRP A 254 6.14 11.99 7.34
CA TRP A 254 5.04 11.69 8.25
C TRP A 254 5.47 11.92 9.70
N TYR A 255 4.54 12.46 10.55
CA TYR A 255 4.89 12.80 11.94
C TYR A 255 5.36 11.59 12.73
N GLY A 256 6.60 11.66 13.18
CA GLY A 256 7.31 10.61 13.85
C GLY A 256 8.02 11.03 15.13
N ILE A 257 8.85 10.14 15.61
CA ILE A 257 9.66 10.27 16.82
C ILE A 257 11.10 10.60 16.44
N GLY A 258 11.59 9.99 15.37
CA GLY A 258 12.97 10.03 14.92
C GLY A 258 13.17 10.63 13.52
N GLY A 259 14.16 10.10 12.80
CA GLY A 259 14.40 10.42 11.41
C GLY A 259 13.41 9.70 10.51
N TYR A 260 13.73 8.46 10.10
CA TYR A 260 12.73 7.56 9.51
C TYR A 260 11.98 6.83 10.61
N ASP A 261 10.67 6.95 10.61
CA ASP A 261 9.79 6.13 11.46
C ASP A 261 8.99 5.13 10.62
N ILE A 262 8.67 3.99 11.22
CA ILE A 262 7.81 2.97 10.63
C ILE A 262 6.36 3.35 10.84
N PHE A 263 5.59 3.31 9.75
CA PHE A 263 4.15 3.54 9.72
C PHE A 263 3.42 2.32 9.20
N SER A 264 2.14 2.22 9.55
CA SER A 264 1.22 1.24 9.01
C SER A 264 0.00 1.92 8.40
N SER A 265 -0.44 1.46 7.24
CA SER A 265 -1.68 1.90 6.62
C SER A 265 -2.47 0.71 6.10
N ARG A 266 -3.76 0.67 6.42
CA ARG A 266 -4.67 -0.35 5.88
C ARG A 266 -5.09 0.06 4.49
N GLY A 267 -5.07 -0.89 3.57
CA GLY A 267 -5.41 -0.55 2.21
C GLY A 267 -4.91 -1.55 1.21
N GLY A 268 -4.87 -1.10 -0.02
CA GLY A 268 -4.28 -1.81 -1.14
C GLY A 268 -4.33 -0.97 -2.41
N LEU A 269 -3.29 -1.07 -3.21
CA LEU A 269 -3.11 -0.33 -4.45
C LEU A 269 -3.19 1.19 -4.21
N CYS A 270 -4.27 1.86 -4.61
CA CYS A 270 -4.45 3.31 -4.51
C CYS A 270 -5.40 3.76 -3.38
N SER A 271 -5.83 2.87 -2.49
CA SER A 271 -6.79 3.22 -1.42
C SER A 271 -6.25 2.82 -0.06
N TRP A 272 -5.84 3.82 0.71
CA TRP A 272 -5.16 3.67 1.99
C TRP A 272 -5.89 4.43 3.09
N THR A 273 -5.86 3.91 4.32
CA THR A 273 -6.20 4.71 5.50
C THR A 273 -5.07 5.71 5.76
N LYS A 274 -5.36 6.74 6.58
CA LYS A 274 -4.28 7.60 7.07
C LYS A 274 -3.21 6.74 7.76
N PRO A 275 -1.92 6.93 7.46
CA PRO A 275 -0.84 6.19 8.10
C PRO A 275 -0.81 6.42 9.61
N GLU A 276 -0.59 5.35 10.36
CA GLU A 276 -0.43 5.34 11.82
C GLU A 276 1.02 5.03 12.16
N ASN A 277 1.66 5.87 12.97
CA ASN A 277 3.02 5.64 13.46
C ASN A 277 3.03 4.42 14.39
N MET A 278 3.99 3.51 14.21
CA MET A 278 4.12 2.29 15.01
C MET A 278 4.59 2.56 16.45
N GLY A 279 4.95 3.80 16.81
CA GLY A 279 5.29 4.20 18.17
C GLY A 279 6.42 3.39 18.81
N VAL A 280 6.67 3.64 20.10
CA VAL A 280 7.65 2.86 20.86
C VAL A 280 7.08 1.49 21.27
N PRO A 281 7.89 0.42 21.35
CA PRO A 281 9.36 0.39 21.18
C PRO A 281 9.82 0.15 19.73
N VAL A 282 8.91 0.07 18.74
CA VAL A 282 9.27 -0.17 17.34
C VAL A 282 10.01 1.05 16.78
N ASN A 283 9.46 2.24 16.91
CA ASN A 283 10.13 3.48 16.53
C ASN A 283 10.94 4.07 17.69
N SER A 284 12.02 4.76 17.36
CA SER A 284 12.98 5.38 18.27
C SER A 284 13.25 6.83 17.87
N GLU A 285 14.22 7.50 18.49
CA GLU A 285 14.68 8.84 18.09
C GLU A 285 15.60 8.82 16.86
N GLU A 286 15.96 7.64 16.38
CA GLU A 286 16.85 7.42 15.24
C GLU A 286 16.06 6.99 14.00
N ASN A 287 16.71 6.29 13.06
CA ASN A 287 16.05 5.78 11.85
C ASN A 287 15.58 4.35 12.08
N ASP A 288 14.32 4.09 11.85
CA ASP A 288 13.68 2.78 11.94
C ASP A 288 13.09 2.40 10.58
N ILE A 289 13.61 1.34 9.97
CA ILE A 289 13.35 0.99 8.57
C ILE A 289 13.21 -0.53 8.38
N TYR A 290 12.71 -0.99 7.24
CA TYR A 290 12.60 -2.41 6.84
C TYR A 290 11.76 -3.27 7.79
N PHE A 291 10.62 -2.74 8.23
CA PHE A 291 9.70 -3.53 9.05
C PHE A 291 9.12 -4.72 8.26
N SER A 292 9.17 -5.89 8.87
CA SER A 292 8.62 -7.11 8.31
C SER A 292 7.80 -7.87 9.34
N VAL A 293 6.86 -8.69 8.89
CA VAL A 293 6.02 -9.54 9.73
C VAL A 293 6.27 -10.99 9.33
N ASN A 294 6.54 -11.86 10.30
CA ASN A 294 6.69 -13.28 10.09
C ASN A 294 5.33 -13.96 9.79
N GLN A 295 5.36 -15.21 9.34
CA GLN A 295 4.15 -15.97 8.98
C GLN A 295 3.20 -16.17 10.17
N ASP A 296 3.69 -16.14 11.41
CA ASP A 296 2.89 -16.22 12.64
C ASP A 296 2.03 -14.95 12.88
N GLY A 297 2.34 -13.85 12.17
CA GLY A 297 1.66 -12.56 12.28
C GLY A 297 1.86 -11.82 13.61
N ASN A 298 2.67 -12.40 14.54
CA ASN A 298 2.87 -11.89 15.89
C ASN A 298 4.34 -11.55 16.19
N SER A 299 5.22 -11.79 15.25
CA SER A 299 6.65 -11.46 15.34
C SER A 299 7.16 -10.97 13.99
N GLY A 300 8.35 -10.41 13.98
CA GLY A 300 9.01 -9.95 12.76
C GLY A 300 10.30 -9.22 13.07
N TYR A 301 10.79 -8.50 12.08
CA TYR A 301 12.07 -7.82 12.16
C TYR A 301 11.98 -6.39 11.61
N PHE A 302 12.94 -5.58 11.99
CA PHE A 302 13.21 -4.27 11.39
C PHE A 302 14.68 -3.91 11.57
N SER A 303 15.13 -2.85 10.92
CA SER A 303 16.49 -2.33 11.08
C SER A 303 16.45 -0.95 11.70
N SER A 304 17.42 -0.66 12.57
CA SER A 304 17.51 0.63 13.26
C SER A 304 18.96 0.97 13.56
N ASN A 305 19.31 2.26 13.48
CA ASN A 305 20.60 2.76 13.95
C ASN A 305 20.54 3.35 15.37
N ARG A 306 19.54 2.90 16.17
CA ARG A 306 19.43 3.29 17.59
C ARG A 306 20.61 2.78 18.40
N PRO A 307 21.09 3.54 19.40
CA PRO A 307 22.10 3.06 20.32
C PRO A 307 21.59 1.78 21.02
N TYR A 308 22.41 0.74 21.07
CA TYR A 308 22.03 -0.52 21.68
C TYR A 308 22.26 -0.56 23.21
N ASP A 309 23.09 0.36 23.72
CA ASP A 309 23.23 0.58 25.17
C ASP A 309 23.71 2.04 25.46
N ALA A 310 23.67 2.42 26.75
CA ALA A 310 24.01 3.77 27.19
C ALA A 310 25.50 4.15 27.01
N THR A 311 26.37 3.21 26.65
CA THR A 311 27.81 3.45 26.43
C THR A 311 28.14 3.69 24.96
N HIS A 312 27.20 3.37 24.05
CA HIS A 312 27.35 3.47 22.59
C HIS A 312 26.44 4.52 21.95
N TRP A 313 26.03 5.53 22.73
CA TRP A 313 25.14 6.60 22.27
C TRP A 313 25.77 7.51 21.18
N GLU A 314 27.11 7.47 21.04
CA GLU A 314 27.82 8.21 19.99
C GLU A 314 27.97 7.41 18.68
N ASP A 315 27.70 6.09 18.69
CA ASP A 315 27.84 5.19 17.55
C ASP A 315 26.50 4.98 16.81
N THR A 316 25.97 6.05 16.24
CA THR A 316 24.75 5.98 15.39
C THR A 316 25.05 5.70 13.92
N CYS A 317 26.27 5.25 13.59
CA CYS A 317 26.69 5.12 12.20
C CYS A 317 25.93 4.05 11.43
N CYS A 318 25.50 2.99 12.09
CA CYS A 318 25.22 1.74 11.42
C CYS A 318 23.88 1.15 11.86
N ASN A 319 23.16 0.58 10.91
CA ASN A 319 21.89 -0.09 11.22
C ASN A 319 22.15 -1.49 11.75
N ASP A 320 21.47 -1.83 12.84
CA ASP A 320 21.35 -3.16 13.38
C ASP A 320 19.96 -3.76 13.09
N ILE A 321 19.87 -5.07 13.04
CA ILE A 321 18.60 -5.78 12.93
C ILE A 321 18.05 -6.06 14.32
N TYR A 322 16.78 -5.73 14.51
CA TYR A 322 16.00 -5.99 15.71
C TYR A 322 14.85 -6.93 15.40
N ARG A 323 14.51 -7.77 16.36
CA ARG A 323 13.30 -8.60 16.35
C ARG A 323 12.24 -7.92 17.20
N TRP A 324 11.03 -7.85 16.70
CA TRP A 324 9.86 -7.48 17.49
C TRP A 324 8.95 -8.69 17.71
N GLU A 325 8.30 -8.73 18.85
CA GLU A 325 7.29 -9.72 19.19
C GLU A 325 6.12 -9.03 19.88
N SER A 326 4.90 -9.43 19.51
CA SER A 326 3.72 -8.97 20.24
C SER A 326 3.65 -9.62 21.61
N LEU A 327 3.42 -8.83 22.65
CA LEU A 327 3.17 -9.36 23.98
C LEU A 327 1.88 -10.20 23.97
N PRO A 328 1.85 -11.34 24.71
CA PRO A 328 0.64 -12.13 24.84
C PRO A 328 -0.50 -11.24 25.37
N LYS A 329 -1.61 -11.18 24.67
CA LYS A 329 -2.80 -10.49 25.18
C LYS A 329 -3.25 -11.20 26.45
N GLU A 330 -3.27 -10.48 27.59
CA GLU A 330 -3.93 -11.01 28.78
C GLU A 330 -5.38 -11.36 28.43
N LYS A 331 -5.84 -12.54 28.87
CA LYS A 331 -7.16 -13.12 28.53
C LYS A 331 -8.39 -12.25 28.87
N LYS A 332 -8.22 -11.02 29.33
CA LYS A 332 -9.29 -10.05 29.63
C LYS A 332 -9.73 -9.16 28.47
N GLN A 333 -9.21 -9.34 27.25
CA GLN A 333 -9.45 -8.42 26.13
C GLN A 333 -10.12 -9.04 24.90
N GLU A 334 -10.66 -10.27 24.95
CA GLU A 334 -11.41 -10.81 23.81
C GLU A 334 -12.70 -10.03 23.48
N GLU A 335 -13.31 -9.37 24.46
CA GLU A 335 -14.46 -8.49 24.21
C GLU A 335 -14.10 -7.14 23.56
N LYS A 336 -12.87 -6.60 23.80
CA LYS A 336 -12.44 -5.34 23.17
C LYS A 336 -11.91 -5.47 21.75
N SER A 337 -11.47 -6.66 21.32
CA SER A 337 -10.99 -6.89 19.95
C SER A 337 -12.15 -6.94 18.93
N GLN A 338 -13.34 -7.36 19.34
CA GLN A 338 -14.52 -7.32 18.49
C GLN A 338 -15.01 -5.89 18.25
N ASP A 339 -14.96 -5.03 19.26
CA ASP A 339 -15.31 -3.61 19.13
C ASP A 339 -14.32 -2.82 18.28
N SER A 340 -13.02 -3.14 18.33
CA SER A 340 -12.02 -2.44 17.52
C SER A 340 -12.12 -2.78 16.03
N VAL A 341 -12.43 -4.02 15.67
CA VAL A 341 -12.64 -4.42 14.26
C VAL A 341 -13.96 -3.85 13.73
N LEU A 342 -14.99 -3.76 14.57
CA LEU A 342 -16.23 -3.07 14.25
C LEU A 342 -16.04 -1.56 14.08
N MET A 343 -15.20 -0.92 14.90
CA MET A 343 -14.83 0.50 14.69
C MET A 343 -14.12 0.72 13.36
N VAL A 344 -13.13 -0.10 13.02
CA VAL A 344 -12.38 0.00 11.76
C VAL A 344 -13.28 -0.19 10.53
N ILE A 345 -14.27 -1.08 10.59
CA ILE A 345 -15.20 -1.25 9.46
C ILE A 345 -16.19 -0.09 9.36
N LYS A 346 -16.58 0.55 10.48
CA LYS A 346 -17.45 1.74 10.45
C LYS A 346 -16.80 2.93 9.76
N ASP A 347 -15.49 3.10 9.88
CA ASP A 347 -14.72 4.14 9.16
C ASP A 347 -14.66 3.91 7.65
N PHE A 348 -15.02 2.70 7.21
CA PHE A 348 -15.09 2.33 5.80
C PHE A 348 -16.35 2.88 5.11
N PHE A 349 -17.37 3.26 5.88
CA PHE A 349 -18.64 3.76 5.39
C PHE A 349 -18.74 5.29 5.50
N PRO A 350 -19.47 5.96 4.60
CA PRO A 350 -20.26 5.40 3.49
C PRO A 350 -19.38 4.96 2.30
N LEU A 351 -19.62 3.74 1.79
CA LEU A 351 -18.93 3.23 0.61
C LEU A 351 -19.69 3.63 -0.65
N ASN A 352 -19.11 4.52 -1.47
CA ASN A 352 -19.65 4.90 -2.76
C ASN A 352 -19.17 3.96 -3.87
N LEU A 353 -20.09 3.42 -4.68
CA LEU A 353 -19.82 2.54 -5.81
C LEU A 353 -20.45 3.15 -7.07
N TYR A 354 -19.62 3.50 -8.05
CA TYR A 354 -20.02 4.28 -9.22
C TYR A 354 -20.33 3.41 -10.44
N PHE A 355 -21.19 3.94 -11.32
CA PHE A 355 -21.66 3.28 -12.54
C PHE A 355 -21.55 4.20 -13.75
N ASP A 356 -21.30 3.60 -14.90
CA ASP A 356 -21.40 4.30 -16.18
C ASP A 356 -22.86 4.73 -16.46
N ASN A 357 -22.99 5.62 -17.46
CA ASN A 357 -24.30 6.13 -17.82
C ASN A 357 -25.25 5.00 -18.25
N ASP A 358 -26.48 5.04 -17.74
CA ASP A 358 -27.56 4.10 -18.04
C ASP A 358 -27.23 2.62 -17.78
N GLN A 359 -26.18 2.30 -17.02
CA GLN A 359 -25.81 0.94 -16.64
C GLN A 359 -26.32 0.56 -15.25
N PRO A 360 -26.67 -0.75 -15.02
CA PRO A 360 -26.75 -1.87 -15.99
C PRO A 360 -28.05 -1.91 -16.79
N ASP A 361 -28.02 -2.69 -17.86
CA ASP A 361 -29.15 -3.01 -18.74
C ASP A 361 -29.93 -1.78 -19.23
N PRO A 362 -29.36 -1.01 -20.17
CA PRO A 362 -29.97 0.21 -20.69
C PRO A 362 -31.39 -0.01 -21.26
N LYS A 363 -32.22 1.02 -21.16
CA LYS A 363 -33.57 1.05 -21.77
C LYS A 363 -34.57 0.00 -21.26
N THR A 364 -34.37 -0.57 -20.07
CA THR A 364 -35.31 -1.50 -19.44
C THR A 364 -35.93 -0.92 -18.17
N ILE A 365 -37.16 -1.28 -17.91
CA ILE A 365 -37.89 -0.95 -16.66
C ILE A 365 -37.92 -2.11 -15.65
N LYS A 366 -37.11 -3.17 -15.88
CA LYS A 366 -36.97 -4.26 -14.93
C LYS A 366 -36.21 -3.80 -13.68
N ASP A 367 -36.53 -4.34 -12.54
CA ASP A 367 -35.83 -4.14 -11.28
C ASP A 367 -34.61 -5.08 -11.11
N THR A 368 -34.46 -6.07 -11.99
CA THR A 368 -33.44 -7.11 -11.90
C THR A 368 -32.40 -7.00 -13.00
N THR A 369 -31.20 -7.47 -12.72
CA THR A 369 -30.08 -7.62 -13.66
C THR A 369 -29.31 -8.90 -13.36
N ILE A 370 -28.62 -9.47 -14.34
CA ILE A 370 -27.65 -10.55 -14.14
C ILE A 370 -26.21 -10.01 -14.02
N ALA A 371 -26.03 -8.73 -14.30
CA ALA A 371 -24.71 -8.11 -14.25
C ALA A 371 -24.15 -8.10 -12.82
N ARG A 372 -22.84 -8.28 -12.68
CA ARG A 372 -22.10 -8.14 -11.42
C ARG A 372 -21.39 -6.79 -11.38
N TYR A 373 -21.30 -6.20 -10.19
CA TYR A 373 -20.68 -4.89 -10.01
C TYR A 373 -19.23 -4.85 -10.52
N SER A 374 -18.41 -5.89 -10.26
CA SER A 374 -17.02 -5.96 -10.70
C SER A 374 -16.86 -5.91 -12.22
N VAL A 375 -17.81 -6.49 -12.97
CA VAL A 375 -17.84 -6.44 -14.43
C VAL A 375 -18.18 -5.02 -14.90
N LEU A 376 -19.25 -4.44 -14.36
CA LEU A 376 -19.69 -3.08 -14.68
C LEU A 376 -18.60 -2.03 -14.39
N GLN A 377 -17.93 -2.16 -13.26
CA GLN A 377 -16.84 -1.30 -12.86
C GLN A 377 -15.65 -1.41 -13.83
N SER A 378 -15.29 -2.63 -14.26
CA SER A 378 -14.21 -2.85 -15.22
C SER A 378 -14.54 -2.27 -16.60
N GLU A 379 -15.79 -2.38 -17.04
CA GLU A 379 -16.27 -1.78 -18.29
C GLU A 379 -16.26 -0.25 -18.20
N TYR A 380 -16.71 0.31 -17.09
CA TYR A 380 -16.67 1.75 -16.87
C TYR A 380 -15.23 2.29 -16.87
N SER A 381 -14.29 1.61 -16.21
CA SER A 381 -12.88 2.00 -16.19
C SER A 381 -12.26 2.08 -17.60
N ARG A 382 -12.68 1.24 -18.52
CA ARG A 382 -12.23 1.29 -19.94
C ARG A 382 -12.71 2.55 -20.68
N GLN A 383 -13.73 3.23 -20.18
CA GLN A 383 -14.25 4.46 -20.78
C GLN A 383 -13.45 5.72 -20.41
N LYS A 384 -12.40 5.60 -19.58
CA LYS A 384 -11.58 6.73 -19.11
C LYS A 384 -11.23 7.71 -20.23
N THR A 385 -10.68 7.21 -21.34
CA THR A 385 -10.25 8.04 -22.47
C THR A 385 -11.42 8.81 -23.11
N GLN A 386 -12.59 8.18 -23.22
CA GLN A 386 -13.80 8.81 -23.74
C GLN A 386 -14.26 9.94 -22.84
N TYR A 387 -14.39 9.69 -21.53
CA TYR A 387 -14.77 10.70 -20.54
C TYR A 387 -13.77 11.85 -20.51
N PHE A 388 -12.48 11.56 -20.48
CA PHE A 388 -11.42 12.56 -20.51
C PHE A 388 -11.48 13.46 -21.76
N SER A 389 -11.81 12.91 -22.94
CA SER A 389 -11.93 13.68 -24.18
C SER A 389 -13.10 14.66 -24.17
N GLN A 390 -14.13 14.43 -23.34
CA GLN A 390 -15.31 15.27 -23.19
C GLN A 390 -15.19 16.32 -22.08
N GLY A 391 -14.10 16.32 -21.32
CA GLY A 391 -13.86 17.33 -20.27
C GLY A 391 -13.81 18.73 -20.84
N ALA A 392 -14.65 19.63 -20.31
CA ALA A 392 -14.87 20.98 -20.85
C ALA A 392 -13.64 21.89 -20.72
N ASN A 393 -12.83 21.71 -19.67
CA ASN A 393 -11.64 22.49 -19.37
C ASN A 393 -10.56 21.63 -18.71
N ALA A 394 -9.41 22.22 -18.38
CA ALA A 394 -8.28 21.50 -17.76
C ALA A 394 -8.61 20.98 -16.34
N GLU A 395 -9.43 21.72 -15.58
CA GLU A 395 -9.85 21.32 -14.23
C GLU A 395 -10.77 20.10 -14.29
N ASP A 396 -11.75 20.08 -15.19
CA ASP A 396 -12.62 18.91 -15.38
C ASP A 396 -11.83 17.66 -15.81
N LYS A 397 -10.85 17.84 -16.69
CA LYS A 397 -9.97 16.74 -17.12
C LYS A 397 -9.14 16.19 -15.98
N HIS A 398 -8.52 17.04 -15.18
CA HIS A 398 -7.74 16.63 -14.02
C HIS A 398 -8.63 15.93 -12.98
N TRP A 399 -9.82 16.46 -12.72
CA TRP A 399 -10.79 15.82 -11.83
C TRP A 399 -11.22 14.44 -12.35
N MET A 400 -11.49 14.30 -13.67
CA MET A 400 -11.86 13.02 -14.29
C MET A 400 -10.73 12.00 -14.16
N GLU A 401 -9.49 12.41 -14.36
CA GLU A 401 -8.32 11.57 -14.20
C GLU A 401 -8.25 11.00 -12.78
N ALA A 402 -8.31 11.87 -11.75
CA ALA A 402 -8.35 11.47 -10.36
C ALA A 402 -9.57 10.59 -10.03
N PHE A 403 -10.74 10.88 -10.60
CA PHE A 403 -11.93 10.05 -10.39
C PHE A 403 -11.74 8.61 -10.90
N PHE A 404 -11.22 8.44 -12.12
CA PHE A 404 -11.02 7.12 -12.70
C PHE A 404 -9.88 6.36 -12.02
N ASP A 405 -8.79 7.05 -11.68
CA ASP A 405 -7.60 6.43 -11.11
C ASP A 405 -7.75 6.12 -9.61
N ASP A 406 -8.39 6.98 -8.86
CA ASP A 406 -8.52 6.84 -7.40
C ASP A 406 -9.90 6.31 -6.98
N SER A 407 -10.98 7.03 -7.37
CA SER A 407 -12.32 6.75 -6.86
C SER A 407 -12.92 5.48 -7.46
N LEU A 408 -12.86 5.35 -8.79
CA LEU A 408 -13.47 4.22 -9.48
C LEU A 408 -12.61 2.96 -9.39
N SER A 409 -11.29 3.05 -9.54
CA SER A 409 -10.39 1.90 -9.44
C SER A 409 -10.39 1.27 -8.04
N GLY A 410 -10.44 2.10 -7.01
CA GLY A 410 -10.51 1.68 -5.61
C GLY A 410 -11.80 0.94 -5.22
N CYS A 411 -12.91 1.12 -5.96
CA CYS A 411 -14.20 0.49 -5.65
C CYS A 411 -14.13 -1.04 -5.59
N ARG A 412 -13.39 -1.67 -6.50
CA ARG A 412 -13.26 -3.13 -6.55
C ARG A 412 -12.62 -3.71 -5.29
N VAL A 413 -11.53 -3.10 -4.84
CA VAL A 413 -10.81 -3.52 -3.62
C VAL A 413 -11.71 -3.34 -2.40
N LYS A 414 -12.45 -2.23 -2.34
CA LYS A 414 -13.39 -1.96 -1.25
C LYS A 414 -14.51 -3.01 -1.18
N VAL A 415 -15.08 -3.40 -2.32
CA VAL A 415 -16.10 -4.45 -2.38
C VAL A 415 -15.53 -5.80 -1.94
N GLN A 416 -14.33 -6.17 -2.37
CA GLN A 416 -13.69 -7.41 -1.93
C GLN A 416 -13.47 -7.46 -0.42
N ARG A 417 -13.02 -6.34 0.18
CA ARG A 417 -12.86 -6.22 1.64
C ARG A 417 -14.18 -6.34 2.39
N LEU A 418 -15.22 -5.68 1.88
CA LEU A 418 -16.56 -5.81 2.44
C LEU A 418 -16.99 -7.28 2.46
N MET A 419 -16.81 -8.01 1.34
CA MET A 419 -17.16 -9.42 1.24
C MET A 419 -16.34 -10.30 2.20
N SER A 420 -15.04 -10.08 2.32
CA SER A 420 -14.18 -10.81 3.27
C SER A 420 -14.59 -10.56 4.73
N PHE A 421 -14.91 -9.32 5.08
CA PHE A 421 -15.39 -8.98 6.42
C PHE A 421 -16.74 -9.66 6.71
N ILE A 422 -17.68 -9.63 5.75
CA ILE A 422 -18.99 -10.30 5.88
C ILE A 422 -18.78 -11.80 6.12
N GLU A 423 -17.95 -12.46 5.32
CA GLU A 423 -17.63 -13.89 5.46
C GLU A 423 -17.09 -14.21 6.86
N GLU A 424 -16.12 -13.43 7.33
CA GLU A 424 -15.51 -13.61 8.66
C GLU A 424 -16.55 -13.51 9.79
N ARG A 425 -17.42 -12.51 9.75
CA ARG A 425 -18.45 -12.31 10.79
C ARG A 425 -19.53 -13.39 10.76
N LEU A 426 -19.95 -13.78 9.58
CA LEU A 426 -20.92 -14.87 9.42
C LEU A 426 -20.35 -16.22 9.87
N ALA A 427 -19.07 -16.48 9.64
CA ALA A 427 -18.37 -17.67 10.13
C ALA A 427 -18.31 -17.73 11.67
N LEU A 428 -18.30 -16.58 12.34
CA LEU A 428 -18.40 -16.45 13.80
C LEU A 428 -19.86 -16.60 14.32
N GLY A 429 -20.82 -16.89 13.43
CA GLY A 429 -22.24 -17.05 13.79
C GLY A 429 -23.01 -15.73 13.94
N GLN A 430 -22.40 -14.60 13.64
CA GLN A 430 -23.04 -13.28 13.74
C GLN A 430 -24.03 -13.06 12.60
N ARG A 431 -25.01 -12.19 12.83
CA ARG A 431 -25.96 -11.73 11.83
C ARG A 431 -25.54 -10.37 11.31
N ILE A 432 -25.62 -10.18 9.99
CA ILE A 432 -25.21 -8.94 9.32
C ILE A 432 -26.41 -8.31 8.59
N THR A 433 -26.54 -6.98 8.72
CA THR A 433 -27.46 -6.19 7.92
C THR A 433 -26.67 -5.10 7.18
N LEU A 434 -26.79 -5.07 5.84
CA LEU A 434 -26.26 -4.01 4.97
C LEU A 434 -27.39 -3.07 4.56
N SER A 435 -27.19 -1.76 4.69
CA SER A 435 -28.12 -0.73 4.19
C SER A 435 -27.52 -0.11 2.91
N ILE A 436 -28.23 -0.28 1.78
CA ILE A 436 -27.76 0.15 0.45
C ILE A 436 -28.77 1.11 -0.18
N GLU A 437 -28.32 2.30 -0.54
CA GLU A 437 -29.09 3.30 -1.28
C GLU A 437 -28.66 3.33 -2.74
N GLY A 438 -29.62 3.43 -3.67
CA GLY A 438 -29.38 3.52 -5.10
C GLY A 438 -29.77 4.88 -5.67
N TYR A 439 -28.90 5.43 -6.53
CA TYR A 439 -29.07 6.74 -7.13
C TYR A 439 -28.92 6.71 -8.65
N ALA A 440 -29.60 7.65 -9.34
CA ALA A 440 -29.47 7.90 -10.76
C ALA A 440 -29.47 9.41 -11.03
N SER A 441 -28.85 9.83 -12.13
CA SER A 441 -28.90 11.20 -12.59
C SER A 441 -30.27 11.58 -13.22
N LEU A 442 -30.52 12.88 -13.40
CA LEU A 442 -31.78 13.40 -13.92
C LEU A 442 -32.02 13.18 -15.44
N LEU A 443 -31.22 12.34 -16.11
CA LEU A 443 -31.27 12.13 -17.56
C LEU A 443 -32.56 11.46 -18.07
N HIS A 444 -33.22 10.67 -17.24
CA HIS A 444 -34.45 9.96 -17.55
C HIS A 444 -35.58 10.36 -16.61
N ASN A 445 -36.81 9.88 -16.88
CA ASN A 445 -37.93 10.11 -15.98
C ASN A 445 -37.72 9.39 -14.63
N SER A 446 -38.44 9.85 -13.61
CA SER A 446 -38.28 9.39 -12.23
C SER A 446 -38.55 7.89 -12.05
N ASP A 447 -39.52 7.34 -12.79
CA ASP A 447 -39.90 5.92 -12.72
C ASP A 447 -38.74 5.05 -13.28
N TYR A 448 -38.25 5.37 -14.48
CA TYR A 448 -37.08 4.71 -15.05
C TYR A 448 -35.85 4.77 -14.14
N ASN A 449 -35.57 5.95 -13.57
CA ASN A 449 -34.42 6.16 -12.69
C ASN A 449 -34.54 5.36 -11.40
N ARG A 450 -35.75 5.14 -10.88
CA ARG A 450 -36.00 4.26 -9.74
C ARG A 450 -35.64 2.80 -10.09
N HIS A 451 -36.11 2.28 -11.22
CA HIS A 451 -35.75 0.95 -11.72
C HIS A 451 -34.24 0.79 -11.97
N LEU A 452 -33.59 1.81 -12.55
CA LEU A 452 -32.15 1.82 -12.79
C LEU A 452 -31.37 1.76 -11.46
N SER A 453 -31.78 2.54 -10.47
CA SER A 453 -31.14 2.52 -9.15
C SER A 453 -31.30 1.17 -8.44
N GLN A 454 -32.45 0.51 -8.62
CA GLN A 454 -32.69 -0.85 -8.12
C GLN A 454 -31.76 -1.87 -8.80
N ARG A 455 -31.61 -1.82 -10.13
CA ARG A 455 -30.67 -2.70 -10.86
C ARG A 455 -29.23 -2.51 -10.39
N ARG A 456 -28.81 -1.29 -10.08
CA ARG A 456 -27.48 -1.00 -9.50
C ARG A 456 -27.26 -1.70 -8.16
N ILE A 457 -28.26 -1.66 -7.27
CA ILE A 457 -28.24 -2.42 -6.00
C ILE A 457 -28.13 -3.93 -6.28
N VAL A 458 -28.99 -4.45 -7.17
CA VAL A 458 -28.99 -5.89 -7.54
C VAL A 458 -27.65 -6.33 -8.12
N SER A 459 -26.91 -5.47 -8.84
CA SER A 459 -25.59 -5.82 -9.36
C SER A 459 -24.55 -6.07 -8.24
N LEU A 460 -24.63 -5.36 -7.12
CA LEU A 460 -23.82 -5.64 -5.93
C LEU A 460 -24.28 -6.91 -5.22
N LEU A 461 -25.60 -7.17 -5.16
CA LEU A 461 -26.14 -8.45 -4.65
C LEU A 461 -25.62 -9.64 -5.46
N ASN A 462 -25.56 -9.52 -6.78
CA ASN A 462 -24.99 -10.55 -7.64
C ASN A 462 -23.50 -10.77 -7.39
N GLU A 463 -22.75 -9.71 -7.06
CA GLU A 463 -21.35 -9.81 -6.65
C GLU A 463 -21.21 -10.58 -5.33
N LEU A 464 -22.02 -10.25 -4.31
CA LEU A 464 -22.06 -10.98 -3.03
C LEU A 464 -22.40 -12.46 -3.22
N LYS A 465 -23.39 -12.77 -4.07
CA LYS A 465 -23.78 -14.15 -4.37
C LYS A 465 -22.71 -14.93 -5.12
N ALA A 466 -21.92 -14.28 -5.95
CA ALA A 466 -20.84 -14.93 -6.72
C ALA A 466 -19.51 -15.03 -5.96
N TYR A 467 -19.42 -14.42 -4.78
CA TYR A 467 -18.18 -14.40 -3.99
C TYR A 467 -17.76 -15.81 -3.57
N LYS A 468 -16.50 -16.19 -3.88
CA LYS A 468 -15.93 -17.51 -3.61
C LYS A 468 -16.91 -18.66 -3.91
N ASP A 469 -17.38 -18.70 -5.16
CA ASP A 469 -18.31 -19.71 -5.65
C ASP A 469 -19.60 -19.85 -4.83
N GLY A 470 -20.08 -18.73 -4.24
CA GLY A 470 -21.36 -18.67 -3.57
C GLY A 470 -21.32 -18.93 -2.05
N VAL A 471 -20.16 -18.79 -1.43
CA VAL A 471 -20.00 -19.05 0.03
C VAL A 471 -20.97 -18.24 0.90
N LEU A 472 -21.43 -17.06 0.43
CA LEU A 472 -22.39 -16.21 1.14
C LEU A 472 -23.86 -16.59 0.90
N CYS A 473 -24.17 -17.39 -0.12
CA CYS A 473 -25.56 -17.74 -0.47
C CYS A 473 -26.35 -18.41 0.68
N PRO A 474 -25.82 -19.41 1.40
CA PRO A 474 -26.53 -20.04 2.51
C PRO A 474 -26.91 -19.07 3.64
N PHE A 475 -26.10 -18.04 3.86
CA PHE A 475 -26.34 -17.02 4.89
C PHE A 475 -27.42 -16.03 4.46
N ILE A 476 -27.49 -15.70 3.15
CA ILE A 476 -28.59 -14.90 2.58
C ILE A 476 -29.93 -15.65 2.71
N GLU A 477 -29.95 -16.94 2.32
CA GLU A 477 -31.15 -17.80 2.40
C GLU A 477 -31.68 -17.96 3.83
N LYS A 478 -30.76 -18.02 4.82
CA LYS A 478 -31.09 -18.15 6.24
C LYS A 478 -31.38 -16.81 6.92
N ASN A 479 -31.40 -15.69 6.18
CA ASN A 479 -31.53 -14.33 6.72
C ASN A 479 -30.45 -13.98 7.78
N GLN A 480 -29.27 -14.58 7.71
CA GLN A 480 -28.10 -14.19 8.51
C GLN A 480 -27.36 -13.03 7.86
N LEU A 481 -27.40 -12.94 6.52
CA LEU A 481 -27.00 -11.75 5.76
C LEU A 481 -28.25 -11.10 5.16
N VAL A 482 -28.62 -9.95 5.68
CA VAL A 482 -29.80 -9.18 5.27
C VAL A 482 -29.39 -7.94 4.52
N ILE A 483 -30.02 -7.66 3.38
CA ILE A 483 -29.79 -6.45 2.60
C ILE A 483 -31.04 -5.57 2.66
N LYS A 484 -30.88 -4.35 3.18
CA LYS A 484 -31.91 -3.30 3.15
C LYS A 484 -31.70 -2.44 1.90
N GLU A 485 -32.59 -2.55 0.94
CA GLU A 485 -32.50 -1.88 -0.37
C GLU A 485 -33.37 -0.63 -0.41
N LEU A 486 -32.77 0.52 -0.77
CA LEU A 486 -33.42 1.82 -0.86
C LEU A 486 -33.15 2.48 -2.23
N PRO A 487 -33.95 2.16 -3.28
CA PRO A 487 -33.75 2.69 -4.63
C PRO A 487 -34.38 4.08 -4.78
N TYR A 488 -33.62 5.13 -4.52
CA TYR A 488 -34.11 6.51 -4.60
C TYR A 488 -34.24 7.05 -6.03
N GLY A 489 -33.60 6.41 -7.00
CA GLY A 489 -33.59 6.92 -8.38
C GLY A 489 -32.99 8.32 -8.45
N SER A 490 -33.71 9.28 -9.05
CA SER A 490 -33.31 10.68 -9.14
C SER A 490 -33.98 11.59 -8.09
N SER A 491 -34.72 11.04 -7.12
CA SER A 491 -35.47 11.86 -6.15
C SER A 491 -34.61 12.72 -5.24
N LYS A 492 -33.34 12.38 -5.09
CA LYS A 492 -32.33 13.13 -4.33
C LYS A 492 -31.24 13.73 -5.25
N ALA A 493 -31.46 13.76 -6.57
CA ALA A 493 -30.47 14.30 -7.51
C ALA A 493 -30.58 15.83 -7.61
N GLU A 494 -29.42 16.48 -7.64
CA GLU A 494 -29.32 17.93 -7.87
C GLU A 494 -29.40 18.24 -9.38
N THR A 495 -29.85 19.45 -9.72
CA THR A 495 -29.89 19.91 -11.11
C THR A 495 -28.49 19.95 -11.71
N ILE A 496 -28.32 19.29 -12.86
CA ILE A 496 -27.03 19.20 -13.57
C ILE A 496 -26.87 20.45 -14.44
N GLN A 497 -25.72 21.12 -14.32
CA GLN A 497 -25.28 22.17 -15.21
C GLN A 497 -24.19 21.64 -16.15
N GLY A 498 -24.27 21.97 -17.46
CA GLY A 498 -23.31 21.54 -18.45
C GLY A 498 -23.62 20.17 -19.09
N ASP A 499 -22.58 19.36 -19.37
CA ASP A 499 -22.77 18.03 -19.98
C ASP A 499 -23.46 17.06 -19.00
N ALA A 500 -24.66 16.67 -19.37
CA ALA A 500 -25.49 15.79 -18.58
C ALA A 500 -24.97 14.33 -18.51
N VAL A 501 -24.09 13.92 -19.40
CA VAL A 501 -23.55 12.54 -19.46
C VAL A 501 -22.16 12.44 -18.87
N HIS A 502 -21.22 13.28 -19.32
CA HIS A 502 -19.80 13.15 -18.96
C HIS A 502 -19.37 14.16 -17.88
N GLY A 503 -20.23 15.12 -17.53
CA GLY A 503 -19.92 16.14 -16.53
C GLY A 503 -19.77 15.57 -15.10
N ARG A 504 -18.93 16.19 -14.30
CA ARG A 504 -18.61 15.83 -12.90
C ARG A 504 -19.87 15.57 -12.04
N GLN A 505 -20.87 16.46 -12.12
CA GLN A 505 -22.10 16.31 -11.34
C GLN A 505 -22.89 15.06 -11.74
N ALA A 506 -22.97 14.76 -13.04
CA ALA A 506 -23.66 13.57 -13.54
C ALA A 506 -22.96 12.28 -13.08
N ILE A 507 -21.63 12.24 -13.16
CA ILE A 507 -20.82 11.11 -12.70
C ILE A 507 -21.08 10.82 -11.22
N LEU A 508 -21.03 11.84 -10.35
CA LEU A 508 -21.20 11.69 -8.91
C LEU A 508 -22.62 11.26 -8.47
N GLN A 509 -23.62 11.45 -9.32
CA GLN A 509 -25.01 11.02 -9.06
C GLN A 509 -25.27 9.57 -9.46
N ARG A 510 -24.42 8.95 -10.26
CA ARG A 510 -24.59 7.56 -10.76
C ARG A 510 -23.89 6.56 -9.87
N LYS A 511 -24.47 6.28 -8.71
CA LYS A 511 -23.85 5.43 -7.69
C LYS A 511 -24.86 4.64 -6.89
N ILE A 512 -24.35 3.67 -6.17
CA ILE A 512 -24.98 3.17 -4.95
C ILE A 512 -24.08 3.55 -3.76
N ILE A 513 -24.70 3.68 -2.60
CA ILE A 513 -24.00 3.94 -1.35
C ILE A 513 -24.33 2.81 -0.38
N VAL A 514 -23.32 2.09 0.05
CA VAL A 514 -23.46 1.23 1.24
C VAL A 514 -23.19 2.13 2.43
N TRP A 515 -24.26 2.42 3.20
CA TRP A 515 -24.22 3.41 4.26
C TRP A 515 -23.65 2.90 5.55
N ASP A 516 -24.01 1.67 5.91
CA ASP A 516 -23.66 1.09 7.20
C ASP A 516 -23.72 -0.44 7.15
N ILE A 517 -23.05 -1.05 8.09
CA ILE A 517 -23.10 -2.46 8.39
C ILE A 517 -23.43 -2.67 9.87
N GLU A 518 -24.57 -3.28 10.16
CA GLU A 518 -24.94 -3.70 11.50
C GLU A 518 -24.50 -5.16 11.68
N VAL A 519 -23.72 -5.44 12.72
CA VAL A 519 -23.26 -6.79 13.10
C VAL A 519 -23.86 -7.11 14.48
N ASN A 520 -24.69 -8.17 14.55
CA ASN A 520 -25.44 -8.58 15.74
C ASN A 520 -25.11 -10.02 16.15
#